data_2ea235f505810e35090775a41f49d652
#
_entry.id   2ea235f505810e35090775a41f49d652
#
_cell.length_a   1.000
_cell.length_b   1.000
_cell.length_c   1.000
_cell.angle_alpha   90.00
_cell.angle_beta   90.00
_cell.angle_gamma   90.00
#
_symmetry.space_group_name_H-M   'P 1'
#
loop_
_entity.id
_entity.type
_entity.pdbx_description
1 polymer ?
#
loop_
_entity_poly.entity_id
_entity_poly.type
_entity_poly.pdbx_seq_one_letter_code
_entity_poly.pdbx_strand_id
1 'polypeptide(L)'
;MTEKQDQILKQLNEFRPRLIQQLRKLSEDEWAAQSRCDDWTVKEVIAHLSPVLANYLIFITSAKKEENILDDPNLSFNEPGVLDGKSLAETLSKMAKESSESYDSTEELIDEFSLRFERLLDGFNSCKDNEWDLKAFHPVNWVSVYGILLWTMFESTIHTWDALNAVDEKYSVDENLAPLLPQYFCNKLINRWFKTTDSAESLSQTLAVNLGSSHWVRISSTNGELDIDEYCINSFDSEAEIQTSPSEFALLITGRKSLSESIEDTSTKFTGDQSFVDSFSRWFTGS
;
A
#
# COMPACT_ATOMS: atom_id res chain seq x y z
N MET A 1 11.64 -10.18 17.43
CA MET A 1 10.96 -9.13 16.61
C MET A 1 11.90 -7.92 16.53
N THR A 2 12.04 -7.28 15.38
CA THR A 2 12.84 -6.07 15.22
C THR A 2 12.05 -4.83 15.67
N GLU A 3 12.75 -3.74 15.98
CA GLU A 3 12.11 -2.46 16.34
C GLU A 3 11.14 -1.96 15.26
N LYS A 4 11.48 -2.17 13.97
CA LYS A 4 10.63 -1.79 12.84
C LYS A 4 9.32 -2.60 12.79
N GLN A 5 9.37 -3.91 13.03
CA GLN A 5 8.20 -4.79 13.09
C GLN A 5 7.28 -4.40 14.25
N ASP A 6 7.85 -4.18 15.44
CA ASP A 6 7.12 -3.71 16.62
C ASP A 6 6.39 -2.39 16.36
N GLN A 7 7.09 -1.44 15.73
CA GLN A 7 6.53 -0.14 15.42
C GLN A 7 5.33 -0.24 14.48
N ILE A 8 5.45 -1.02 13.39
CA ILE A 8 4.34 -1.22 12.44
C ILE A 8 3.14 -1.86 13.15
N LEU A 9 3.35 -2.95 13.90
CA LEU A 9 2.27 -3.64 14.61
C LEU A 9 1.58 -2.74 15.63
N LYS A 10 2.36 -1.98 16.39
CA LYS A 10 1.81 -1.00 17.33
C LYS A 10 0.90 0.00 16.62
N GLN A 11 1.37 0.59 15.51
CA GLN A 11 0.59 1.58 14.78
C GLN A 11 -0.67 0.98 14.13
N LEU A 12 -0.60 -0.23 13.58
CA LEU A 12 -1.79 -0.92 13.05
C LEU A 12 -2.81 -1.26 14.14
N ASN A 13 -2.37 -1.67 15.34
CA ASN A 13 -3.25 -1.92 16.49
C ASN A 13 -3.97 -0.64 16.95
N GLU A 14 -3.30 0.51 16.90
CA GLU A 14 -3.88 1.82 17.23
C GLU A 14 -4.76 2.36 16.08
N PHE A 15 -4.43 2.09 14.84
CA PHE A 15 -5.14 2.52 13.65
C PHE A 15 -6.51 1.83 13.50
N ARG A 16 -6.57 0.49 13.66
CA ARG A 16 -7.80 -0.30 13.48
C ARG A 16 -9.01 0.27 14.21
N PRO A 17 -9.00 0.51 15.54
CA PRO A 17 -10.18 1.01 16.25
C PRO A 17 -10.59 2.41 15.80
N ARG A 18 -9.63 3.28 15.42
CA ARG A 18 -9.94 4.61 14.89
C ARG A 18 -10.65 4.50 13.54
N LEU A 19 -10.15 3.65 12.65
CA LEU A 19 -10.76 3.38 11.35
C LEU A 19 -12.20 2.84 11.51
N ILE A 20 -12.40 1.82 12.33
CA ILE A 20 -13.74 1.24 12.58
C ILE A 20 -14.71 2.30 13.10
N GLN A 21 -14.26 3.18 13.99
CA GLN A 21 -15.08 4.28 14.49
C GLN A 21 -15.45 5.30 13.40
N GLN A 22 -14.56 5.54 12.43
CA GLN A 22 -14.82 6.44 11.30
C GLN A 22 -15.83 5.80 10.33
N LEU A 23 -15.62 4.54 9.94
CA LEU A 23 -16.51 3.81 9.04
C LEU A 23 -17.95 3.74 9.57
N ARG A 24 -18.14 3.54 10.89
CA ARG A 24 -19.47 3.53 11.51
C ARG A 24 -20.20 4.87 11.52
N LYS A 25 -19.53 5.96 11.19
CA LYS A 25 -20.15 7.28 11.09
C LYS A 25 -20.62 7.63 9.69
N LEU A 26 -20.19 6.88 8.69
CA LEU A 26 -20.58 7.13 7.31
C LEU A 26 -22.06 6.85 7.10
N SER A 27 -22.73 7.77 6.42
CA SER A 27 -24.09 7.60 5.93
C SER A 27 -24.16 6.61 4.76
N GLU A 28 -25.36 6.15 4.42
CA GLU A 28 -25.58 5.27 3.26
C GLU A 28 -25.12 5.92 1.95
N ASP A 29 -25.34 7.22 1.78
CA ASP A 29 -24.89 7.97 0.59
C ASP A 29 -23.35 8.03 0.51
N GLU A 30 -22.66 8.20 1.65
CA GLU A 30 -21.19 8.18 1.71
C GLU A 30 -20.62 6.79 1.42
N TRP A 31 -21.27 5.72 1.88
CA TRP A 31 -20.90 4.35 1.52
C TRP A 31 -21.07 4.05 0.03
N ALA A 32 -22.07 4.66 -0.62
CA ALA A 32 -22.32 4.52 -2.05
C ALA A 32 -21.50 5.48 -2.92
N ALA A 33 -20.79 6.45 -2.31
CA ALA A 33 -19.98 7.41 -3.05
C ALA A 33 -18.84 6.73 -3.80
N GLN A 34 -18.44 7.32 -4.95
CA GLN A 34 -17.24 6.93 -5.68
C GLN A 34 -16.01 7.18 -4.82
N SER A 35 -15.16 6.18 -4.62
CA SER A 35 -13.89 6.32 -3.90
C SER A 35 -12.81 6.98 -4.76
N ARG A 36 -11.60 7.16 -4.20
CA ARG A 36 -10.43 7.58 -4.98
C ARG A 36 -9.75 6.41 -5.72
N CYS A 37 -10.24 5.19 -5.52
CA CYS A 37 -9.85 4.03 -6.30
C CYS A 37 -10.81 3.91 -7.48
N ASP A 38 -10.30 3.99 -8.71
CA ASP A 38 -11.11 3.97 -9.93
C ASP A 38 -12.08 2.77 -9.93
N ASP A 39 -13.30 2.98 -10.42
CA ASP A 39 -14.37 1.97 -10.52
C ASP A 39 -14.95 1.43 -9.20
N TRP A 40 -14.44 1.82 -8.02
CA TRP A 40 -14.93 1.33 -6.74
C TRP A 40 -15.64 2.40 -5.91
N THR A 41 -16.77 2.02 -5.33
CA THR A 41 -17.41 2.79 -4.27
C THR A 41 -16.63 2.65 -2.94
N VAL A 42 -16.91 3.51 -1.97
CA VAL A 42 -16.37 3.39 -0.61
C VAL A 42 -16.65 2.00 -0.02
N LYS A 43 -17.87 1.47 -0.23
CA LYS A 43 -18.25 0.11 0.21
C LYS A 43 -17.37 -0.95 -0.42
N GLU A 44 -17.12 -0.87 -1.72
CA GLU A 44 -16.32 -1.85 -2.45
C GLU A 44 -14.84 -1.84 -2.02
N VAL A 45 -14.28 -0.67 -1.68
CA VAL A 45 -12.92 -0.57 -1.12
C VAL A 45 -12.80 -1.34 0.20
N ILE A 46 -13.75 -1.14 1.12
CA ILE A 46 -13.72 -1.85 2.42
C ILE A 46 -14.05 -3.34 2.25
N ALA A 47 -14.95 -3.68 1.31
CA ALA A 47 -15.27 -5.07 0.97
C ALA A 47 -14.09 -5.79 0.28
N HIS A 48 -13.21 -5.05 -0.44
CA HIS A 48 -11.93 -5.57 -0.93
C HIS A 48 -10.96 -5.87 0.21
N LEU A 49 -10.77 -4.92 1.12
CA LEU A 49 -9.82 -5.09 2.23
C LEU A 49 -10.18 -6.28 3.14
N SER A 50 -11.47 -6.53 3.36
CA SER A 50 -11.92 -7.58 4.29
C SER A 50 -11.37 -8.98 3.91
N PRO A 51 -11.56 -9.53 2.71
CA PRO A 51 -10.97 -10.81 2.31
C PRO A 51 -9.43 -10.75 2.17
N VAL A 52 -8.83 -9.61 1.82
CA VAL A 52 -7.37 -9.45 1.76
C VAL A 52 -6.75 -9.75 3.12
N LEU A 53 -7.28 -9.18 4.21
CA LEU A 53 -6.79 -9.44 5.57
C LEU A 53 -6.95 -10.92 5.98
N ALA A 54 -8.06 -11.55 5.60
CA ALA A 54 -8.27 -12.97 5.85
C ALA A 54 -7.25 -13.84 5.09
N ASN A 55 -6.99 -13.53 3.82
CA ASN A 55 -6.00 -14.23 3.01
C ASN A 55 -4.59 -14.06 3.58
N TYR A 56 -4.22 -12.86 4.04
CA TYR A 56 -2.92 -12.63 4.67
C TYR A 56 -2.72 -13.48 5.93
N LEU A 57 -3.77 -13.67 6.74
CA LEU A 57 -3.71 -14.61 7.86
C LEU A 57 -3.47 -16.06 7.41
N ILE A 58 -4.11 -16.49 6.33
CA ILE A 58 -3.88 -17.81 5.72
C ILE A 58 -2.42 -17.92 5.26
N PHE A 59 -1.90 -16.91 4.56
CA PHE A 59 -0.53 -16.92 4.02
C PHE A 59 0.53 -17.03 5.12
N ILE A 60 0.42 -16.24 6.20
CA ILE A 60 1.36 -16.35 7.32
C ILE A 60 1.20 -17.65 8.09
N THR A 61 -0.02 -18.18 8.19
CA THR A 61 -0.28 -19.45 8.89
C THR A 61 0.34 -20.64 8.12
N SER A 62 0.18 -20.69 6.79
CA SER A 62 0.79 -21.70 5.94
C SER A 62 2.31 -21.61 5.96
N ALA A 63 2.88 -20.39 5.93
CA ALA A 63 4.32 -20.18 6.05
C ALA A 63 4.87 -20.73 7.38
N LYS A 64 4.17 -20.46 8.51
CA LYS A 64 4.58 -20.95 9.84
C LYS A 64 4.48 -22.48 9.97
N LYS A 65 3.62 -23.13 9.20
CA LYS A 65 3.51 -24.59 9.14
C LYS A 65 4.43 -25.23 8.10
N GLU A 66 5.14 -24.43 7.32
CA GLU A 66 5.94 -24.86 6.17
C GLU A 66 5.09 -25.62 5.11
N GLU A 67 3.80 -25.26 5.00
CA GLU A 67 2.85 -25.81 4.04
C GLU A 67 2.85 -24.98 2.75
N ASN A 68 2.82 -25.64 1.59
CA ASN A 68 2.62 -24.95 0.32
C ASN A 68 1.12 -24.70 0.14
N ILE A 69 0.70 -23.45 0.21
CA ILE A 69 -0.71 -23.04 0.08
C ILE A 69 -1.33 -23.45 -1.27
N LEU A 70 -0.52 -23.62 -2.32
CA LEU A 70 -0.98 -24.03 -3.65
C LEU A 70 -1.41 -25.52 -3.69
N ASP A 71 -1.01 -26.29 -2.69
CA ASP A 71 -1.38 -27.71 -2.56
C ASP A 71 -2.70 -27.90 -1.79
N ASP A 72 -3.28 -26.82 -1.21
CA ASP A 72 -4.57 -26.90 -0.50
C ASP A 72 -5.73 -26.95 -1.51
N PRO A 73 -6.49 -28.06 -1.58
CA PRO A 73 -7.58 -28.23 -2.54
C PRO A 73 -8.78 -27.30 -2.28
N ASN A 74 -8.85 -26.68 -1.11
CA ASN A 74 -9.93 -25.75 -0.75
C ASN A 74 -9.61 -24.30 -1.15
N LEU A 75 -8.38 -24.02 -1.58
CA LEU A 75 -7.92 -22.70 -1.98
C LEU A 75 -7.61 -22.69 -3.48
N SER A 76 -8.01 -21.62 -4.14
CA SER A 76 -7.83 -21.45 -5.59
C SER A 76 -6.89 -20.27 -5.88
N PHE A 77 -5.62 -20.42 -5.51
CA PHE A 77 -4.60 -19.45 -5.84
C PHE A 77 -3.78 -19.90 -7.06
N ASN A 78 -3.46 -18.96 -7.94
CA ASN A 78 -2.49 -19.17 -9.00
C ASN A 78 -1.07 -19.05 -8.45
N GLU A 79 -0.08 -19.58 -9.18
CA GLU A 79 1.33 -19.28 -8.90
C GLU A 79 1.55 -17.76 -8.85
N PRO A 80 2.39 -17.25 -7.92
CA PRO A 80 2.68 -15.84 -7.81
C PRO A 80 3.21 -15.25 -9.12
N GLY A 81 2.71 -14.06 -9.48
CA GLY A 81 3.17 -13.33 -10.65
C GLY A 81 2.66 -13.84 -12.01
N VAL A 82 1.76 -14.84 -12.04
CA VAL A 82 1.15 -15.36 -13.27
C VAL A 82 0.22 -14.33 -13.94
N LEU A 83 -0.49 -13.54 -13.12
CA LEU A 83 -1.36 -12.48 -13.65
C LEU A 83 -0.54 -11.22 -13.88
N ASP A 84 -0.63 -10.67 -15.08
CA ASP A 84 -0.12 -9.32 -15.34
C ASP A 84 -0.93 -8.26 -14.55
N GLY A 85 -0.39 -7.05 -14.45
CA GLY A 85 -1.00 -6.01 -13.63
C GLY A 85 -2.45 -5.70 -14.01
N LYS A 86 -2.77 -5.72 -15.32
CA LYS A 86 -4.14 -5.45 -15.81
C LYS A 86 -5.10 -6.58 -15.44
N SER A 87 -4.74 -7.82 -15.74
CA SER A 87 -5.56 -9.01 -15.44
C SER A 87 -5.81 -9.16 -13.94
N LEU A 88 -4.81 -8.78 -13.12
CA LEU A 88 -4.97 -8.81 -11.67
C LEU A 88 -5.91 -7.68 -11.20
N ALA A 89 -5.79 -6.46 -11.73
CA ALA A 89 -6.68 -5.35 -11.40
C ALA A 89 -8.15 -5.66 -11.77
N GLU A 90 -8.40 -6.22 -12.96
CA GLU A 90 -9.73 -6.67 -13.39
C GLU A 90 -10.30 -7.76 -12.46
N THR A 91 -9.45 -8.71 -12.05
CA THR A 91 -9.85 -9.77 -11.11
C THR A 91 -10.20 -9.19 -9.73
N LEU A 92 -9.37 -8.30 -9.20
CA LEU A 92 -9.60 -7.65 -7.92
C LEU A 92 -10.86 -6.77 -7.94
N SER A 93 -11.09 -6.04 -9.04
CA SER A 93 -12.31 -5.22 -9.21
C SER A 93 -13.57 -6.07 -9.18
N LYS A 94 -13.57 -7.20 -9.91
CA LYS A 94 -14.69 -8.15 -9.86
C LYS A 94 -14.92 -8.71 -8.45
N MET A 95 -13.85 -9.13 -7.79
CA MET A 95 -13.92 -9.69 -6.43
C MET A 95 -14.41 -8.66 -5.40
N ALA A 96 -14.02 -7.39 -5.52
CA ALA A 96 -14.47 -6.31 -4.64
C ALA A 96 -16.00 -6.11 -4.74
N LYS A 97 -16.54 -6.11 -5.97
CA LYS A 97 -18.00 -6.01 -6.23
C LYS A 97 -18.75 -7.21 -5.66
N GLU A 98 -18.33 -8.42 -6.02
CA GLU A 98 -18.94 -9.66 -5.50
C GLU A 98 -18.89 -9.72 -3.97
N SER A 99 -17.75 -9.32 -3.36
CA SER A 99 -17.64 -9.24 -1.91
C SER A 99 -18.59 -8.20 -1.32
N SER A 100 -18.72 -7.02 -1.92
CA SER A 100 -19.60 -5.96 -1.41
C SER A 100 -21.09 -6.36 -1.45
N GLU A 101 -21.48 -7.15 -2.46
CA GLU A 101 -22.85 -7.67 -2.64
C GLU A 101 -23.16 -8.82 -1.66
N SER A 102 -22.15 -9.47 -1.10
CA SER A 102 -22.35 -10.60 -0.17
C SER A 102 -22.75 -10.18 1.24
N TYR A 103 -22.62 -8.89 1.59
CA TYR A 103 -23.00 -8.36 2.90
C TYR A 103 -24.41 -7.75 2.87
N ASP A 104 -25.27 -8.17 3.77
CA ASP A 104 -26.64 -7.68 3.92
C ASP A 104 -26.70 -6.21 4.38
N SER A 105 -25.63 -5.73 5.06
CA SER A 105 -25.53 -4.36 5.56
C SER A 105 -24.08 -3.88 5.65
N THR A 106 -23.90 -2.56 5.71
CA THR A 106 -22.59 -1.96 5.98
C THR A 106 -22.07 -2.27 7.39
N GLU A 107 -22.95 -2.44 8.36
CA GLU A 107 -22.58 -2.83 9.73
C GLU A 107 -21.99 -4.25 9.78
N GLU A 108 -22.60 -5.20 9.04
CA GLU A 108 -22.06 -6.56 8.90
C GLU A 108 -20.67 -6.54 8.24
N LEU A 109 -20.49 -5.74 7.18
CA LEU A 109 -19.19 -5.55 6.54
C LEU A 109 -18.14 -5.00 7.53
N ILE A 110 -18.50 -3.97 8.31
CA ILE A 110 -17.60 -3.36 9.31
C ILE A 110 -17.20 -4.38 10.37
N ASP A 111 -18.15 -5.15 10.90
CA ASP A 111 -17.91 -6.12 11.95
C ASP A 111 -16.98 -7.24 11.45
N GLU A 112 -17.23 -7.76 10.24
CA GLU A 112 -16.40 -8.81 9.66
C GLU A 112 -15.01 -8.28 9.30
N PHE A 113 -14.90 -7.09 8.71
CA PHE A 113 -13.62 -6.42 8.45
C PHE A 113 -12.82 -6.22 9.75
N SER A 114 -13.47 -5.71 10.80
CA SER A 114 -12.84 -5.50 12.11
C SER A 114 -12.31 -6.81 12.70
N LEU A 115 -13.11 -7.88 12.64
CA LEU A 115 -12.74 -9.20 13.14
C LEU A 115 -11.55 -9.80 12.36
N ARG A 116 -11.55 -9.69 11.03
CA ARG A 116 -10.46 -10.18 10.18
C ARG A 116 -9.18 -9.42 10.43
N PHE A 117 -9.26 -8.11 10.60
CA PHE A 117 -8.11 -7.29 10.92
C PHE A 117 -7.51 -7.67 12.28
N GLU A 118 -8.35 -7.82 13.31
CA GLU A 118 -7.91 -8.25 14.63
C GLU A 118 -7.21 -9.61 14.59
N ARG A 119 -7.81 -10.60 13.94
CA ARG A 119 -7.23 -11.95 13.79
C ARG A 119 -5.89 -11.94 13.08
N LEU A 120 -5.74 -11.10 12.05
CA LEU A 120 -4.47 -10.96 11.35
C LEU A 120 -3.39 -10.34 12.25
N LEU A 121 -3.73 -9.29 13.01
CA LEU A 121 -2.80 -8.68 13.97
C LEU A 121 -2.40 -9.67 15.07
N ASP A 122 -3.33 -10.49 15.58
CA ASP A 122 -3.04 -11.58 16.51
C ASP A 122 -2.12 -12.63 15.88
N GLY A 123 -2.31 -12.95 14.60
CA GLY A 123 -1.44 -13.82 13.83
C GLY A 123 0.00 -13.32 13.80
N PHE A 124 0.21 -12.04 13.54
CA PHE A 124 1.54 -11.41 13.59
C PHE A 124 2.11 -11.35 15.00
N ASN A 125 1.32 -10.96 16.00
CA ASN A 125 1.73 -10.90 17.40
C ASN A 125 2.18 -12.28 17.94
N SER A 126 1.69 -13.37 17.35
CA SER A 126 2.09 -14.73 17.71
C SER A 126 3.37 -15.22 17.00
N CYS A 127 3.95 -14.43 16.09
CA CYS A 127 5.17 -14.80 15.39
C CYS A 127 6.39 -14.77 16.30
N LYS A 128 7.19 -15.83 16.24
CA LYS A 128 8.51 -15.89 16.87
C LYS A 128 9.54 -15.16 16.01
N ASP A 129 10.68 -14.82 16.60
CA ASP A 129 11.74 -14.08 15.91
C ASP A 129 12.20 -14.72 14.60
N ASN A 130 12.30 -16.04 14.58
CA ASN A 130 12.73 -16.80 13.40
C ASN A 130 11.60 -17.05 12.37
N GLU A 131 10.36 -16.67 12.66
CA GLU A 131 9.24 -16.89 11.74
C GLU A 131 9.03 -15.68 10.78
N TRP A 132 9.61 -14.52 11.09
CA TRP A 132 9.47 -13.33 10.27
C TRP A 132 10.09 -13.42 8.87
N ASP A 133 11.12 -14.24 8.72
CA ASP A 133 11.82 -14.47 7.44
C ASP A 133 11.28 -15.67 6.67
N LEU A 134 10.29 -16.41 7.22
CA LEU A 134 9.68 -17.54 6.53
C LEU A 134 9.03 -17.08 5.24
N LYS A 135 9.19 -17.90 4.20
CA LYS A 135 8.63 -17.66 2.88
C LYS A 135 7.11 -17.81 2.92
N ALA A 136 6.41 -16.74 2.64
CA ALA A 136 4.95 -16.65 2.58
C ALA A 136 4.49 -16.40 1.14
N PHE A 137 3.32 -16.92 0.80
CA PHE A 137 2.66 -16.65 -0.47
C PHE A 137 2.12 -15.19 -0.48
N HIS A 138 2.21 -14.57 -1.65
CA HIS A 138 1.43 -13.39 -2.03
C HIS A 138 1.13 -13.48 -3.53
N PRO A 139 -0.04 -13.08 -4.04
CA PRO A 139 -0.38 -13.22 -5.47
C PRO A 139 0.62 -12.57 -6.43
N VAL A 140 1.31 -11.53 -5.99
CA VAL A 140 2.32 -10.82 -6.81
C VAL A 140 3.67 -11.56 -6.82
N ASN A 141 4.10 -12.10 -5.67
CA ASN A 141 5.39 -12.78 -5.54
C ASN A 141 5.45 -13.58 -4.23
N TRP A 142 6.40 -14.49 -4.12
CA TRP A 142 6.78 -15.04 -2.84
C TRP A 142 7.50 -13.96 -2.01
N VAL A 143 7.03 -13.74 -0.80
CA VAL A 143 7.57 -12.74 0.12
C VAL A 143 7.91 -13.37 1.48
N SER A 144 8.46 -12.60 2.42
CA SER A 144 8.57 -13.06 3.81
C SER A 144 7.28 -12.77 4.59
N VAL A 145 7.11 -13.37 5.77
CA VAL A 145 6.04 -13.01 6.72
C VAL A 145 6.12 -11.50 7.05
N TYR A 146 7.33 -10.96 7.19
CA TYR A 146 7.52 -9.51 7.31
C TYR A 146 7.02 -8.76 6.06
N GLY A 147 7.22 -9.30 4.87
CA GLY A 147 6.67 -8.75 3.63
C GLY A 147 5.14 -8.67 3.66
N ILE A 148 4.45 -9.70 4.21
CA ILE A 148 2.99 -9.65 4.40
C ILE A 148 2.58 -8.55 5.40
N LEU A 149 3.36 -8.30 6.46
CA LEU A 149 3.11 -7.19 7.37
C LEU A 149 3.23 -5.82 6.66
N LEU A 150 4.25 -5.66 5.81
CA LEU A 150 4.40 -4.45 4.98
C LEU A 150 3.24 -4.27 4.01
N TRP A 151 2.77 -5.34 3.36
CA TRP A 151 1.57 -5.33 2.52
C TRP A 151 0.33 -4.98 3.34
N THR A 152 0.14 -5.55 4.53
CA THR A 152 -0.97 -5.21 5.43
C THR A 152 -1.00 -3.72 5.75
N MET A 153 0.15 -3.16 6.09
CA MET A 153 0.28 -1.73 6.38
C MET A 153 -0.08 -0.89 5.15
N PHE A 154 0.47 -1.21 3.99
CA PHE A 154 0.24 -0.50 2.74
C PHE A 154 -1.24 -0.54 2.34
N GLU A 155 -1.82 -1.74 2.17
CA GLU A 155 -3.22 -1.93 1.77
C GLU A 155 -4.17 -1.20 2.71
N SER A 156 -4.01 -1.42 4.03
CA SER A 156 -4.89 -0.79 5.01
C SER A 156 -4.78 0.73 5.01
N THR A 157 -3.59 1.29 4.79
CA THR A 157 -3.37 2.73 4.86
C THR A 157 -3.86 3.44 3.59
N ILE A 158 -3.47 2.93 2.43
CA ILE A 158 -3.77 3.59 1.14
C ILE A 158 -5.24 3.42 0.78
N HIS A 159 -5.81 2.22 0.89
CA HIS A 159 -7.22 2.02 0.59
C HIS A 159 -8.16 2.69 1.62
N THR A 160 -7.74 2.85 2.88
CA THR A 160 -8.50 3.68 3.81
C THR A 160 -8.51 5.14 3.35
N TRP A 161 -7.39 5.65 2.84
CA TRP A 161 -7.36 6.98 2.24
C TRP A 161 -8.25 7.05 1.00
N ASP A 162 -8.19 6.05 0.10
CA ASP A 162 -9.05 5.99 -1.09
C ASP A 162 -10.55 6.08 -0.72
N ALA A 163 -10.96 5.43 0.36
CA ALA A 163 -12.33 5.45 0.84
C ALA A 163 -12.71 6.77 1.52
N LEU A 164 -11.94 7.21 2.52
CA LEU A 164 -12.33 8.31 3.40
C LEU A 164 -12.05 9.70 2.82
N ASN A 165 -11.02 9.86 1.96
CA ASN A 165 -10.80 11.11 1.24
C ASN A 165 -11.88 11.39 0.18
N ALA A 166 -12.58 10.37 -0.28
CA ALA A 166 -13.71 10.55 -1.19
C ALA A 166 -14.92 11.26 -0.53
N VAL A 167 -15.09 11.08 0.77
CA VAL A 167 -16.21 11.66 1.55
C VAL A 167 -15.77 12.86 2.40
N ASP A 168 -14.48 12.97 2.70
CA ASP A 168 -13.89 14.15 3.35
C ASP A 168 -12.55 14.48 2.66
N GLU A 169 -12.54 15.46 1.79
CA GLU A 169 -11.35 15.89 1.03
C GLU A 169 -10.16 16.32 1.92
N LYS A 170 -10.40 16.56 3.21
CA LYS A 170 -9.35 16.88 4.18
C LYS A 170 -8.74 15.65 4.81
N TYR A 171 -9.32 14.47 4.56
CA TYR A 171 -8.77 13.24 5.10
C TYR A 171 -7.40 12.97 4.47
N SER A 172 -6.38 12.86 5.31
CA SER A 172 -5.00 12.55 4.91
C SER A 172 -4.65 11.10 5.20
N VAL A 173 -3.60 10.60 4.57
CA VAL A 173 -2.98 9.32 4.96
C VAL A 173 -2.63 9.39 6.45
N ASP A 174 -2.90 8.31 7.19
CA ASP A 174 -2.70 8.28 8.65
C ASP A 174 -1.29 8.73 9.04
N GLU A 175 -1.19 9.75 9.89
CA GLU A 175 0.06 10.44 10.25
C GLU A 175 1.07 9.53 10.96
N ASN A 176 0.61 8.45 11.58
CA ASN A 176 1.46 7.52 12.31
C ASN A 176 1.94 6.34 11.42
N LEU A 177 1.16 5.99 10.40
CA LEU A 177 1.51 4.94 9.43
C LEU A 177 2.30 5.50 8.25
N ALA A 178 2.00 6.71 7.78
CA ALA A 178 2.68 7.32 6.64
C ALA A 178 4.22 7.32 6.74
N PRO A 179 4.85 7.65 7.89
CA PRO A 179 6.31 7.61 8.04
C PRO A 179 6.92 6.20 7.92
N LEU A 180 6.10 5.15 8.03
CA LEU A 180 6.54 3.76 7.92
C LEU A 180 6.41 3.20 6.50
N LEU A 181 5.60 3.81 5.64
CA LEU A 181 5.36 3.37 4.26
C LEU A 181 6.63 3.30 3.39
N PRO A 182 7.67 4.17 3.56
CA PRO A 182 8.91 4.01 2.82
C PRO A 182 9.55 2.63 2.96
N GLN A 183 9.36 1.93 4.09
CA GLN A 183 9.85 0.55 4.29
C GLN A 183 9.18 -0.46 3.31
N TYR A 184 7.90 -0.25 3.00
CA TYR A 184 7.20 -1.04 1.97
C TYR A 184 7.78 -0.74 0.60
N PHE A 185 7.96 0.53 0.29
CA PHE A 185 8.46 0.98 -1.00
C PHE A 185 9.89 0.52 -1.28
N CYS A 186 10.77 0.54 -0.30
CA CYS A 186 12.16 0.06 -0.42
C CYS A 186 12.27 -1.47 -0.54
N ASN A 187 11.21 -2.23 -0.32
CA ASN A 187 11.24 -3.70 -0.34
C ASN A 187 11.03 -4.31 -1.74
N LYS A 188 11.31 -3.58 -2.81
CA LYS A 188 11.14 -4.01 -4.22
C LYS A 188 9.71 -4.51 -4.61
N LEU A 189 8.76 -4.45 -3.68
CA LEU A 189 7.36 -4.83 -3.93
C LEU A 189 6.64 -3.83 -4.83
N ILE A 190 7.26 -2.67 -5.01
CA ILE A 190 6.78 -1.50 -5.73
C ILE A 190 7.03 -1.56 -7.24
N ASN A 191 7.92 -2.40 -7.72
CA ASN A 191 8.21 -2.52 -9.15
C ASN A 191 6.93 -2.72 -9.99
N ARG A 192 5.84 -3.11 -9.34
CA ARG A 192 4.52 -3.22 -9.94
C ARG A 192 3.88 -1.88 -10.32
N TRP A 193 4.15 -0.83 -9.57
CA TRP A 193 3.57 0.50 -9.77
C TRP A 193 4.40 1.38 -10.70
N PHE A 194 5.63 0.96 -10.94
CA PHE A 194 6.56 1.64 -11.82
C PHE A 194 6.40 1.11 -13.25
N LYS A 195 5.86 1.94 -14.11
CA LYS A 195 5.77 1.64 -15.56
C LYS A 195 6.94 2.28 -16.27
N THR A 196 7.88 1.45 -16.73
CA THR A 196 8.80 1.90 -17.78
C THR A 196 7.99 2.09 -19.06
N THR A 197 7.93 3.30 -19.58
CA THR A 197 7.46 3.52 -20.96
C THR A 197 8.44 2.86 -21.94
N ASP A 198 7.96 2.36 -23.08
CA ASP A 198 8.78 1.70 -24.11
C ASP A 198 9.92 2.59 -24.67
N SER A 199 9.86 3.88 -24.47
CA SER A 199 10.98 4.78 -24.59
C SER A 199 11.71 4.82 -23.25
N ALA A 200 12.53 3.81 -22.98
CA ALA A 200 13.38 3.70 -21.81
C ALA A 200 14.35 4.90 -21.67
N GLU A 201 13.82 6.06 -21.43
CA GLU A 201 14.49 7.07 -20.66
C GLU A 201 14.62 6.49 -19.26
N SER A 202 15.66 5.66 -19.07
CA SER A 202 16.16 5.33 -17.76
C SER A 202 16.09 6.63 -16.95
N LEU A 203 15.62 6.58 -15.70
CA LEU A 203 15.94 7.60 -14.72
C LEU A 203 17.47 7.72 -14.74
N SER A 204 17.98 8.51 -15.68
CA SER A 204 19.44 8.77 -15.78
C SER A 204 19.89 9.64 -14.61
N GLN A 205 18.93 10.15 -13.85
CA GLN A 205 19.11 11.04 -12.71
C GLN A 205 18.66 10.37 -11.42
N THR A 206 19.40 10.57 -10.37
CA THR A 206 19.01 10.17 -9.02
C THR A 206 18.09 11.25 -8.44
N LEU A 207 16.89 10.85 -8.05
CA LEU A 207 15.94 11.68 -7.32
C LEU A 207 16.12 11.47 -5.82
N ALA A 208 16.31 12.55 -5.08
CA ALA A 208 16.22 12.57 -3.64
C ALA A 208 14.83 13.04 -3.19
N VAL A 209 14.22 12.34 -2.26
CA VAL A 209 12.98 12.75 -1.61
C VAL A 209 13.24 13.02 -0.14
N ASN A 210 13.08 14.25 0.26
CA ASN A 210 13.22 14.72 1.63
C ASN A 210 11.85 14.65 2.32
N LEU A 211 11.71 13.73 3.25
CA LEU A 211 10.48 13.52 4.04
C LEU A 211 10.50 14.26 5.39
N GLY A 212 11.47 15.14 5.59
CA GLY A 212 11.68 15.88 6.84
C GLY A 212 12.48 15.10 7.89
N SER A 213 12.87 15.77 8.98
CA SER A 213 13.54 15.17 10.15
C SER A 213 14.72 14.24 9.82
N SER A 214 15.55 14.62 8.82
CA SER A 214 16.67 13.80 8.32
C SER A 214 16.28 12.45 7.69
N HIS A 215 15.02 12.30 7.29
CA HIS A 215 14.49 11.12 6.60
C HIS A 215 14.48 11.37 5.09
N TRP A 216 15.24 10.59 4.37
CA TRP A 216 15.40 10.71 2.92
C TRP A 216 15.10 9.38 2.21
N VAL A 217 14.55 9.49 1.02
CA VAL A 217 14.38 8.37 0.12
C VAL A 217 15.11 8.69 -1.20
N ARG A 218 15.94 7.76 -1.68
CA ARG A 218 16.53 7.82 -3.00
C ARG A 218 15.71 6.98 -3.95
N ILE A 219 15.37 7.55 -5.10
CA ILE A 219 14.73 6.84 -6.21
C ILE A 219 15.69 6.88 -7.39
N SER A 220 16.04 5.72 -7.92
CA SER A 220 16.86 5.59 -9.12
C SER A 220 16.36 4.42 -9.98
N SER A 221 16.73 4.40 -11.26
CA SER A 221 16.43 3.27 -12.12
C SER A 221 17.71 2.79 -12.79
N THR A 222 17.91 1.48 -12.77
CA THR A 222 19.03 0.83 -13.43
C THR A 222 18.49 -0.27 -14.34
N ASN A 223 18.75 -0.20 -15.65
CA ASN A 223 18.25 -1.16 -16.65
C ASN A 223 16.72 -1.31 -16.67
N GLY A 224 15.98 -0.26 -16.34
CA GLY A 224 14.51 -0.28 -16.30
C GLY A 224 13.93 -0.87 -15.02
N GLU A 225 14.76 -1.26 -14.05
CA GLU A 225 14.34 -1.64 -12.70
C GLU A 225 14.45 -0.44 -11.78
N LEU A 226 13.42 -0.25 -10.95
CA LEU A 226 13.35 0.81 -9.95
C LEU A 226 14.09 0.36 -8.69
N ASP A 227 15.02 1.19 -8.21
CA ASP A 227 15.64 1.06 -6.91
C ASP A 227 15.19 2.21 -6.01
N ILE A 228 14.67 1.85 -4.83
CA ILE A 228 14.26 2.79 -3.80
C ILE A 228 14.99 2.44 -2.51
N ASP A 229 15.73 3.39 -1.98
CA ASP A 229 16.49 3.23 -0.74
C ASP A 229 16.11 4.31 0.26
N GLU A 230 15.96 3.92 1.53
CA GLU A 230 15.67 4.81 2.65
C GLU A 230 16.96 5.16 3.41
N TYR A 231 17.14 6.43 3.74
CA TYR A 231 18.29 6.95 4.45
C TYR A 231 17.88 7.85 5.62
N CYS A 232 18.59 7.72 6.74
CA CYS A 232 18.49 8.64 7.88
C CYS A 232 19.76 9.50 7.94
N ILE A 233 19.82 10.57 7.14
CA ILE A 233 20.96 11.47 6.98
C ILE A 233 20.52 12.94 6.95
N ASN A 234 21.44 13.87 7.16
CA ASN A 234 21.11 15.30 7.22
C ASN A 234 20.97 15.96 5.84
N SER A 235 21.59 15.39 4.82
CA SER A 235 21.53 15.90 3.45
C SER A 235 21.85 14.78 2.45
N PHE A 236 21.32 14.92 1.26
CA PHE A 236 21.58 14.03 0.15
C PHE A 236 21.97 14.86 -1.08
N ASP A 237 23.08 14.48 -1.75
CA ASP A 237 23.50 15.11 -3.00
C ASP A 237 22.78 14.44 -4.17
N SER A 238 21.99 15.20 -4.93
CA SER A 238 21.16 14.70 -6.02
C SER A 238 20.96 15.75 -7.10
N GLU A 239 20.64 15.32 -8.31
CA GLU A 239 20.36 16.19 -9.46
C GLU A 239 18.95 16.77 -9.41
N ALA A 240 18.02 16.08 -8.74
CA ALA A 240 16.68 16.55 -8.49
C ALA A 240 16.24 16.20 -7.08
N GLU A 241 15.47 17.08 -6.44
CA GLU A 241 14.97 16.94 -5.09
C GLU A 241 13.47 17.22 -5.01
N ILE A 242 12.76 16.34 -4.30
CA ILE A 242 11.38 16.54 -3.83
C ILE A 242 11.44 16.72 -2.31
N GLN A 243 10.88 17.82 -1.81
CA GLN A 243 10.63 18.02 -0.38
C GLN A 243 9.14 17.91 -0.12
N THR A 244 8.73 16.90 0.64
CA THR A 244 7.31 16.59 0.88
C THR A 244 7.10 15.86 2.22
N SER A 245 5.84 15.69 2.62
CA SER A 245 5.50 14.86 3.78
C SER A 245 5.50 13.36 3.43
N PRO A 246 5.65 12.47 4.41
CA PRO A 246 5.49 11.02 4.18
C PRO A 246 4.11 10.65 3.60
N SER A 247 3.05 11.33 4.03
CA SER A 247 1.69 11.14 3.51
C SER A 247 1.58 11.48 2.04
N GLU A 248 2.10 12.64 1.66
CA GLU A 248 2.09 13.10 0.27
C GLU A 248 2.98 12.22 -0.61
N PHE A 249 4.16 11.83 -0.12
CA PHE A 249 5.03 10.89 -0.82
C PHE A 249 4.33 9.58 -1.15
N ALA A 250 3.56 9.03 -0.21
CA ALA A 250 2.80 7.81 -0.44
C ALA A 250 1.77 7.98 -1.58
N LEU A 251 1.09 9.11 -1.66
CA LEU A 251 0.12 9.41 -2.72
C LEU A 251 0.80 9.61 -4.08
N LEU A 252 1.94 10.29 -4.10
CA LEU A 252 2.73 10.51 -5.31
C LEU A 252 3.20 9.19 -5.91
N ILE A 253 3.83 8.32 -5.10
CA ILE A 253 4.44 7.09 -5.58
C ILE A 253 3.40 6.01 -5.94
N THR A 254 2.19 6.11 -5.41
CA THR A 254 1.08 5.23 -5.75
C THR A 254 0.17 5.79 -6.85
N GLY A 255 0.52 6.94 -7.42
CA GLY A 255 -0.23 7.56 -8.52
C GLY A 255 -1.61 8.11 -8.12
N ARG A 256 -1.89 8.27 -6.80
CA ARG A 256 -3.13 8.87 -6.30
C ARG A 256 -3.13 10.39 -6.49
N LYS A 257 -1.96 10.97 -6.63
CA LYS A 257 -1.76 12.39 -6.88
C LYS A 257 -0.58 12.57 -7.82
N SER A 258 -0.68 13.48 -8.76
CA SER A 258 0.44 13.81 -9.63
C SER A 258 1.43 14.76 -8.92
N LEU A 259 2.70 14.71 -9.32
CA LEU A 259 3.71 15.62 -8.78
C LEU A 259 3.38 17.09 -9.13
N SER A 260 2.80 17.37 -10.31
CA SER A 260 2.37 18.72 -10.70
C SER A 260 1.28 19.26 -9.78
N GLU A 261 0.23 18.48 -9.50
CA GLU A 261 -0.83 18.88 -8.54
C GLU A 261 -0.28 19.16 -7.15
N SER A 262 0.64 18.31 -6.69
CA SER A 262 1.28 18.44 -5.37
C SER A 262 2.17 19.69 -5.25
N ILE A 263 2.79 20.11 -6.36
CA ILE A 263 3.54 21.39 -6.44
C ILE A 263 2.59 22.58 -6.47
N GLU A 264 1.51 22.52 -7.26
CA GLU A 264 0.53 23.60 -7.42
C GLU A 264 -0.20 23.90 -6.11
N ASP A 265 -0.57 22.90 -5.32
CA ASP A 265 -1.22 23.07 -4.03
C ASP A 265 -0.24 23.32 -2.87
N THR A 266 1.05 23.41 -3.16
CA THR A 266 2.14 23.68 -2.21
C THR A 266 2.43 22.60 -1.17
N SER A 267 1.86 21.40 -1.32
CA SER A 267 2.16 20.25 -0.44
C SER A 267 3.55 19.65 -0.71
N THR A 268 4.12 19.96 -1.89
CA THR A 268 5.44 19.51 -2.32
C THR A 268 6.25 20.67 -2.90
N LYS A 269 7.56 20.69 -2.60
CA LYS A 269 8.54 21.54 -3.28
C LYS A 269 9.41 20.66 -4.17
N PHE A 270 9.67 21.13 -5.37
CA PHE A 270 10.54 20.46 -6.33
C PHE A 270 11.71 21.37 -6.71
N THR A 271 12.90 20.79 -6.82
CA THR A 271 14.11 21.42 -7.34
C THR A 271 14.75 20.48 -8.35
N GLY A 272 15.00 20.96 -9.55
CA GLY A 272 15.56 20.16 -10.66
C GLY A 272 15.02 20.59 -12.01
N ASP A 273 15.24 19.77 -13.03
CA ASP A 273 14.72 20.03 -14.39
C ASP A 273 13.20 19.82 -14.42
N GLN A 274 12.44 20.80 -14.94
CA GLN A 274 10.97 20.74 -15.02
C GLN A 274 10.45 19.56 -15.83
N SER A 275 11.19 19.07 -16.82
CA SER A 275 10.82 17.89 -17.60
C SER A 275 10.69 16.62 -16.74
N PHE A 276 11.32 16.61 -15.57
CA PHE A 276 11.22 15.52 -14.60
C PHE A 276 9.82 15.40 -13.99
N VAL A 277 9.13 16.53 -13.73
CA VAL A 277 7.78 16.53 -13.15
C VAL A 277 6.79 15.76 -14.03
N ASP A 278 6.84 15.98 -15.35
CA ASP A 278 6.00 15.27 -16.33
C ASP A 278 6.37 13.79 -16.42
N SER A 279 7.67 13.49 -16.32
CA SER A 279 8.16 12.11 -16.36
C SER A 279 7.77 11.32 -15.13
N PHE A 280 7.85 11.92 -13.93
CA PHE A 280 7.49 11.29 -12.68
C PHE A 280 6.04 10.77 -12.69
N SER A 281 5.09 11.58 -13.14
CA SER A 281 3.68 11.19 -13.25
C SER A 281 3.42 10.07 -14.27
N ARG A 282 4.31 9.87 -15.24
CA ARG A 282 4.25 8.75 -16.19
C ARG A 282 4.82 7.45 -15.61
N TRP A 283 5.77 7.54 -14.69
CA TRP A 283 6.35 6.38 -14.04
C TRP A 283 5.46 5.82 -12.94
N PHE A 284 4.78 6.68 -12.20
CA PHE A 284 3.91 6.33 -11.08
C PHE A 284 2.46 6.65 -11.44
N THR A 285 1.84 5.75 -12.21
CA THR A 285 0.49 5.97 -12.77
C THR A 285 -0.63 5.37 -11.92
N GLY A 286 -0.29 4.73 -10.81
CA GLY A 286 -1.25 3.94 -10.04
C GLY A 286 -1.59 2.60 -10.70
N SER A 287 -2.50 1.87 -10.09
CA SER A 287 -3.02 0.57 -10.54
C SER A 287 -4.48 0.69 -10.89
#